data_fa59b8f7b6c5dea6e9c2452d0d462df3
#
_entry.id   fa59b8f7b6c5dea6e9c2452d0d462df3
#
_cell.length_a   1.000
_cell.length_b   1.000
_cell.length_c   1.000
_cell.angle_alpha   90.00
_cell.angle_beta   90.00
_cell.angle_gamma   90.00
#
_symmetry.space_group_name_H-M   'P 1'
#
loop_
_entity.id
_entity.type
_entity.pdbx_description
1 polymer ?
#
loop_
_entity_poly.entity_id
_entity_poly.type
_entity_poly.pdbx_seq_one_letter_code
_entity_poly.pdbx_strand_id
1 'polypeptide(L)'
;PFTEKPTPLSFFNQGPGQTLLYPVYDWIAVPGAAKYEVEILNDLPEDPNGTAPSIHRIDSYTPQYAQQYDQKARMGDKPFYWRVLALDGAGNPIGGYSDALPFELDPAAEQGVVAIFGDSISHGGGSISYSPTDWDFSYASYLMFPTINLAQSGDTSAMGVERFDRDVLPFKPSYVIILIGSNSLRAGVPAGEVISDLQTLKEKCLSHGIKPVFLTIPPLNPENIKAAFDQDTADDWRGAIAEVNDYIDTQVHIDITPGMADSRGELKTELALDGLHLDPPGKKMMAAAINNAWASITALPDSAWE
;
A
#
# COMPACT_ATOMS: atom_id res chain seq x y z
N PRO A 1 -27.37 -11.14 28.02
CA PRO A 1 -27.19 -11.66 26.68
C PRO A 1 -25.91 -11.09 26.10
N PHE A 2 -24.99 -11.95 25.63
CA PHE A 2 -23.82 -11.50 24.89
C PHE A 2 -24.32 -10.91 23.58
N THR A 3 -24.11 -9.62 23.38
CA THR A 3 -24.32 -9.01 22.09
C THR A 3 -23.18 -9.49 21.20
N GLU A 4 -23.45 -10.32 20.21
CA GLU A 4 -22.46 -10.69 19.22
C GLU A 4 -21.97 -9.45 18.52
N LYS A 5 -20.65 -9.37 18.29
CA LYS A 5 -20.03 -8.27 17.58
C LYS A 5 -18.86 -8.81 16.77
N PRO A 6 -18.56 -8.22 15.60
CA PRO A 6 -17.39 -8.63 14.82
C PRO A 6 -16.09 -8.42 15.61
N THR A 7 -15.08 -9.26 15.30
CA THR A 7 -13.74 -9.14 15.88
C THR A 7 -12.82 -8.48 14.86
N PRO A 8 -12.33 -7.24 15.12
CA PRO A 8 -11.38 -6.57 14.24
C PRO A 8 -10.03 -7.30 14.20
N LEU A 9 -9.37 -7.26 13.02
CA LEU A 9 -8.03 -7.80 12.82
C LEU A 9 -7.00 -6.72 12.45
N SER A 10 -7.44 -5.55 12.02
CA SER A 10 -6.54 -4.44 11.65
C SER A 10 -6.20 -3.61 12.89
N PHE A 11 -4.95 -3.69 13.30
CA PHE A 11 -4.40 -2.92 14.42
C PHE A 11 -3.31 -2.01 13.90
N PHE A 12 -3.53 -0.70 13.97
CA PHE A 12 -2.62 0.32 13.47
C PHE A 12 -1.74 0.87 14.59
N ASN A 13 -0.67 1.57 14.23
CA ASN A 13 0.25 2.27 15.17
C ASN A 13 0.96 1.35 16.18
N GLN A 14 1.15 0.07 15.87
CA GLN A 14 1.80 -0.88 16.76
C GLN A 14 3.29 -1.13 16.44
N GLY A 15 3.80 -0.51 15.39
CA GLY A 15 5.20 -0.61 14.99
C GLY A 15 5.51 0.16 13.71
N PRO A 16 6.78 0.14 13.26
CA PRO A 16 7.20 0.85 12.06
C PRO A 16 6.42 0.42 10.82
N GLY A 17 5.97 1.37 10.02
CA GLY A 17 5.28 1.12 8.75
C GLY A 17 3.88 0.53 8.87
N GLN A 18 3.31 0.47 10.07
CA GLN A 18 2.02 -0.18 10.31
C GLN A 18 0.83 0.75 10.13
N THR A 19 1.04 2.06 10.22
CA THR A 19 -0.01 3.03 9.92
C THR A 19 0.04 3.36 8.44
N LEU A 20 -1.05 3.09 7.75
CA LEU A 20 -1.21 3.31 6.33
C LEU A 20 -1.94 4.62 6.11
N LEU A 21 -1.51 5.41 5.13
CA LEU A 21 -2.25 6.60 4.70
C LEU A 21 -3.64 6.22 4.16
N TYR A 22 -3.69 5.08 3.43
CA TYR A 22 -4.93 4.46 2.94
C TYR A 22 -5.20 3.20 3.75
N PRO A 23 -5.97 3.28 4.85
CA PRO A 23 -6.19 2.15 5.73
C PRO A 23 -6.90 0.98 5.04
N VAL A 24 -6.63 -0.22 5.52
CA VAL A 24 -7.37 -1.42 5.13
C VAL A 24 -7.94 -2.03 6.39
N TYR A 25 -9.26 -2.15 6.42
CA TYR A 25 -10.01 -2.65 7.58
C TYR A 25 -10.32 -4.12 7.37
N ASP A 26 -9.88 -4.96 8.30
CA ASP A 26 -10.09 -6.40 8.28
C ASP A 26 -10.75 -6.86 9.58
N TRP A 27 -11.58 -7.86 9.49
CA TRP A 27 -12.23 -8.49 10.64
C TRP A 27 -12.51 -9.96 10.34
N ILE A 28 -12.88 -10.71 11.39
CA ILE A 28 -13.27 -12.11 11.24
C ILE A 28 -14.66 -12.18 10.63
N ALA A 29 -14.83 -12.96 9.56
CA ALA A 29 -16.11 -13.17 8.90
C ALA A 29 -17.16 -13.67 9.89
N VAL A 30 -18.32 -13.04 9.88
CA VAL A 30 -19.44 -13.39 10.78
C VAL A 30 -20.37 -14.39 10.08
N PRO A 31 -20.66 -15.54 10.70
CA PRO A 31 -21.61 -16.49 10.13
C PRO A 31 -22.98 -15.86 9.89
N GLY A 32 -23.54 -16.09 8.70
CA GLY A 32 -24.82 -15.54 8.28
C GLY A 32 -24.79 -14.12 7.74
N ALA A 33 -23.64 -13.46 7.76
CA ALA A 33 -23.50 -12.13 7.18
C ALA A 33 -23.54 -12.20 5.66
N ALA A 34 -24.39 -11.35 5.05
CA ALA A 34 -24.43 -11.14 3.61
C ALA A 34 -23.62 -9.94 3.19
N LYS A 35 -23.44 -8.98 4.08
CA LYS A 35 -22.63 -7.78 3.91
C LYS A 35 -22.30 -7.18 5.27
N TYR A 36 -21.47 -6.15 5.26
CA TYR A 36 -21.05 -5.43 6.45
C TYR A 36 -21.24 -3.94 6.27
N GLU A 37 -21.27 -3.20 7.36
CA GLU A 37 -21.20 -1.75 7.37
C GLU A 37 -19.97 -1.33 8.16
N VAL A 38 -18.97 -0.77 7.45
CA VAL A 38 -17.77 -0.20 8.06
C VAL A 38 -17.99 1.28 8.24
N GLU A 39 -17.70 1.78 9.43
CA GLU A 39 -17.90 3.15 9.82
C GLU A 39 -16.55 3.78 10.21
N ILE A 40 -16.24 4.92 9.61
CA ILE A 40 -15.07 5.72 9.96
C ILE A 40 -15.54 6.93 10.74
N LEU A 41 -14.91 7.18 11.88
CA LEU A 41 -15.33 8.18 12.88
C LEU A 41 -14.21 9.17 13.16
N ASN A 42 -14.58 10.40 13.50
CA ASN A 42 -13.66 11.44 13.99
C ASN A 42 -13.63 11.58 15.51
N ASP A 43 -14.39 10.76 16.23
CA ASP A 43 -14.37 10.66 17.69
C ASP A 43 -14.91 9.29 18.11
N LEU A 44 -14.76 8.91 19.36
CA LEU A 44 -15.31 7.68 19.90
C LEU A 44 -16.84 7.64 19.74
N PRO A 45 -17.41 6.48 19.41
CA PRO A 45 -18.85 6.37 19.22
C PRO A 45 -19.58 6.55 20.57
N GLU A 46 -20.70 7.27 20.54
CA GLU A 46 -21.57 7.51 21.69
C GLU A 46 -22.25 6.24 22.20
N ASP A 47 -22.42 5.25 21.32
CA ASP A 47 -22.92 3.91 21.66
C ASP A 47 -21.93 2.87 21.09
N PRO A 48 -20.96 2.40 21.87
CA PRO A 48 -19.84 1.64 21.37
C PRO A 48 -20.19 0.38 20.58
N ASN A 49 -21.22 -0.34 21.00
CA ASN A 49 -21.61 -1.63 20.40
C ASN A 49 -23.08 -1.66 20.00
N GLY A 50 -23.67 -0.51 19.75
CA GLY A 50 -25.02 -0.40 19.21
C GLY A 50 -25.12 -0.85 17.76
N THR A 51 -26.27 -0.58 17.13
CA THR A 51 -26.53 -0.95 15.74
C THR A 51 -26.77 0.26 14.83
N ALA A 52 -26.90 1.44 15.41
CA ALA A 52 -27.13 2.68 14.67
C ALA A 52 -25.81 3.35 14.29
N PRO A 53 -25.77 4.09 13.16
CA PRO A 53 -24.63 4.93 12.83
C PRO A 53 -24.30 5.93 13.95
N SER A 54 -23.01 6.14 14.21
CA SER A 54 -22.57 7.16 15.16
C SER A 54 -22.81 8.57 14.64
N ILE A 55 -23.07 9.53 15.56
CA ILE A 55 -23.09 10.95 15.22
C ILE A 55 -21.69 11.46 14.77
N HIS A 56 -20.62 10.72 15.08
CA HIS A 56 -19.24 11.04 14.71
C HIS A 56 -18.80 10.41 13.38
N ARG A 57 -19.73 9.75 12.67
CA ARG A 57 -19.44 9.18 11.35
C ARG A 57 -19.01 10.27 10.37
N ILE A 58 -17.85 10.08 9.75
CA ILE A 58 -17.36 10.93 8.66
C ILE A 58 -17.41 10.20 7.31
N ASP A 59 -17.42 8.86 7.33
CA ASP A 59 -17.50 8.04 6.13
C ASP A 59 -18.01 6.63 6.46
N SER A 60 -18.45 5.90 5.44
CA SER A 60 -18.88 4.51 5.58
C SER A 60 -18.71 3.73 4.28
N TYR A 61 -18.56 2.40 4.41
CA TYR A 61 -18.50 1.43 3.31
C TYR A 61 -19.39 0.24 3.62
N THR A 62 -19.89 -0.42 2.58
CA THR A 62 -20.78 -1.59 2.71
C THR A 62 -20.26 -2.79 1.93
N PRO A 63 -19.10 -3.38 2.33
CA PRO A 63 -18.52 -4.52 1.62
C PRO A 63 -19.32 -5.80 1.84
N GLN A 64 -19.21 -6.73 0.88
CA GLN A 64 -19.78 -8.07 0.98
C GLN A 64 -18.88 -9.05 1.75
N TYR A 65 -17.59 -8.78 1.83
CA TYR A 65 -16.58 -9.64 2.45
C TYR A 65 -15.96 -8.95 3.67
N ALA A 66 -15.20 -9.69 4.46
CA ALA A 66 -14.66 -9.24 5.74
C ALA A 66 -13.40 -8.37 5.58
N GLN A 67 -13.38 -7.51 4.57
CA GLN A 67 -12.30 -6.58 4.29
C GLN A 67 -12.81 -5.36 3.56
N GLN A 68 -12.24 -4.19 3.87
CA GLN A 68 -12.53 -2.96 3.17
C GLN A 68 -11.27 -2.11 3.02
N TYR A 69 -10.90 -1.81 1.78
CA TYR A 69 -9.89 -0.79 1.46
C TYR A 69 -10.51 0.59 1.58
N ASP A 70 -9.90 1.46 2.38
CA ASP A 70 -10.30 2.86 2.40
C ASP A 70 -9.81 3.54 1.11
N GLN A 71 -10.73 4.20 0.41
CA GLN A 71 -10.41 4.91 -0.83
C GLN A 71 -9.92 6.33 -0.60
N LYS A 72 -9.87 6.75 0.65
CA LYS A 72 -9.45 8.11 1.03
C LYS A 72 -8.21 8.05 1.92
N ALA A 73 -7.33 9.03 1.73
CA ALA A 73 -6.23 9.26 2.64
C ALA A 73 -6.76 9.70 4.01
N ARG A 74 -6.24 9.10 5.08
CA ARG A 74 -6.62 9.44 6.45
C ARG A 74 -5.41 9.98 7.18
N MET A 75 -5.32 11.31 7.29
CA MET A 75 -4.27 12.02 8.01
C MET A 75 -4.84 13.23 8.73
N GLY A 76 -4.23 13.57 9.84
CA GLY A 76 -4.63 14.73 10.65
C GLY A 76 -4.01 14.69 12.05
N ASP A 77 -4.23 15.78 12.80
CA ASP A 77 -3.70 15.99 14.15
C ASP A 77 -4.53 15.32 15.26
N LYS A 78 -5.57 14.61 14.90
CA LYS A 78 -6.44 13.87 15.81
C LYS A 78 -6.63 12.45 15.33
N PRO A 79 -6.85 11.47 16.24
CA PRO A 79 -7.10 10.10 15.85
C PRO A 79 -8.43 9.97 15.10
N PHE A 80 -8.46 9.03 14.19
CA PHE A 80 -9.66 8.43 13.59
C PHE A 80 -10.01 7.15 14.35
N TYR A 81 -11.25 6.72 14.20
CA TYR A 81 -11.71 5.44 14.73
C TYR A 81 -12.48 4.69 13.63
N TRP A 82 -12.48 3.38 13.68
CA TRP A 82 -13.30 2.58 12.80
C TRP A 82 -13.96 1.44 13.56
N ARG A 83 -15.12 1.02 13.10
CA ARG A 83 -15.85 -0.13 13.59
C ARG A 83 -16.69 -0.75 12.48
N VAL A 84 -17.15 -1.98 12.68
CA VAL A 84 -17.87 -2.75 11.68
C VAL A 84 -19.09 -3.45 12.27
N LEU A 85 -20.18 -3.49 11.49
CA LEU A 85 -21.43 -4.16 11.80
C LEU A 85 -21.70 -5.22 10.74
N ALA A 86 -22.06 -6.44 11.16
CA ALA A 86 -22.49 -7.48 10.24
C ALA A 86 -24.01 -7.35 9.96
N LEU A 87 -24.40 -7.55 8.71
CA LEU A 87 -25.78 -7.49 8.25
C LEU A 87 -26.18 -8.81 7.56
N ASP A 88 -27.38 -9.31 7.83
CA ASP A 88 -27.92 -10.49 7.17
C ASP A 88 -28.44 -10.17 5.75
N GLY A 89 -28.98 -11.18 5.05
CA GLY A 89 -29.49 -11.03 3.69
C GLY A 89 -30.67 -10.07 3.56
N ALA A 90 -31.40 -9.79 4.64
CA ALA A 90 -32.47 -8.81 4.68
C ALA A 90 -31.99 -7.41 5.10
N GLY A 91 -30.71 -7.24 5.39
CA GLY A 91 -30.14 -5.98 5.84
C GLY A 91 -30.29 -5.70 7.34
N ASN A 92 -30.69 -6.71 8.11
CA ASN A 92 -30.80 -6.58 9.56
C ASN A 92 -29.47 -6.83 10.26
N PRO A 93 -29.16 -6.11 11.34
CA PRO A 93 -27.94 -6.33 12.10
C PRO A 93 -27.86 -7.74 12.69
N ILE A 94 -26.67 -8.34 12.60
CA ILE A 94 -26.30 -9.54 13.34
C ILE A 94 -25.43 -9.07 14.50
N GLY A 95 -26.00 -9.01 15.71
CA GLY A 95 -25.36 -8.40 16.87
C GLY A 95 -25.21 -6.90 16.75
N GLY A 96 -24.15 -6.34 17.32
CA GLY A 96 -23.84 -4.92 17.29
C GLY A 96 -22.55 -4.61 16.57
N TYR A 97 -22.20 -3.33 16.52
CA TYR A 97 -20.90 -2.88 16.03
C TYR A 97 -19.76 -3.50 16.84
N SER A 98 -18.65 -3.78 16.18
CA SER A 98 -17.39 -4.12 16.83
C SER A 98 -16.94 -3.00 17.76
N ASP A 99 -15.97 -3.29 18.62
CA ASP A 99 -15.24 -2.24 19.32
C ASP A 99 -14.62 -1.28 18.30
N ALA A 100 -14.63 0.02 18.61
CA ALA A 100 -14.00 1.03 17.78
C ALA A 100 -12.48 1.00 18.02
N LEU A 101 -11.70 0.89 16.95
CA LEU A 101 -10.24 0.91 17.02
C LEU A 101 -9.70 2.23 16.53
N PRO A 102 -8.73 2.83 17.25
CA PRO A 102 -8.10 4.08 16.87
C PRO A 102 -7.02 3.87 15.82
N PHE A 103 -6.82 4.87 14.97
CA PHE A 103 -5.64 5.00 14.10
C PHE A 103 -5.34 6.47 13.85
N GLU A 104 -4.07 6.79 13.69
CA GLU A 104 -3.61 8.18 13.53
C GLU A 104 -2.39 8.24 12.64
N LEU A 105 -2.36 9.20 11.74
CA LEU A 105 -1.19 9.56 10.96
C LEU A 105 -1.16 11.08 10.85
N ASP A 106 -0.35 11.71 11.72
CA ASP A 106 -0.22 13.15 11.80
C ASP A 106 1.00 13.62 11.00
N PRO A 107 0.80 14.36 9.88
CA PRO A 107 1.92 14.87 9.09
C PRO A 107 2.90 15.71 9.91
N ALA A 108 2.45 16.47 10.91
CA ALA A 108 3.32 17.29 11.75
C ALA A 108 4.21 16.44 12.68
N ALA A 109 3.71 15.30 13.14
CA ALA A 109 4.47 14.36 13.97
C ALA A 109 5.49 13.54 13.19
N GLU A 110 5.27 13.36 11.89
CA GLU A 110 6.07 12.49 10.99
C GLU A 110 7.05 13.30 10.11
N GLN A 111 7.31 14.56 10.41
CA GLN A 111 8.21 15.40 9.62
C GLN A 111 9.61 14.78 9.50
N GLY A 112 10.13 14.72 8.27
CA GLY A 112 11.48 14.23 7.99
C GLY A 112 11.67 12.72 8.02
N VAL A 113 10.62 11.94 8.25
CA VAL A 113 10.65 10.47 8.18
C VAL A 113 10.71 10.04 6.73
N VAL A 114 11.31 8.87 6.45
CA VAL A 114 11.32 8.27 5.11
C VAL A 114 9.91 7.82 4.73
N ALA A 115 9.44 8.24 3.56
CA ALA A 115 8.15 7.82 3.04
C ALA A 115 8.31 6.69 2.02
N ILE A 116 7.34 5.78 2.01
CA ILE A 116 7.14 4.78 0.97
C ILE A 116 5.98 5.24 0.10
N PHE A 117 6.16 5.26 -1.21
CA PHE A 117 5.17 5.71 -2.17
C PHE A 117 5.12 4.76 -3.38
N GLY A 118 3.94 4.32 -3.73
CA GLY A 118 3.74 3.39 -4.84
C GLY A 118 2.34 2.79 -4.86
N ASP A 119 2.26 1.61 -5.45
CA ASP A 119 1.03 0.82 -5.64
C ASP A 119 0.89 -0.29 -4.57
N SER A 120 0.17 -1.36 -4.91
CA SER A 120 -0.10 -2.48 -4.00
C SER A 120 1.16 -3.20 -3.52
N ILE A 121 2.23 -3.24 -4.31
CA ILE A 121 3.49 -3.89 -3.90
C ILE A 121 4.07 -3.20 -2.66
N SER A 122 3.99 -1.89 -2.60
CA SER A 122 4.44 -1.07 -1.47
C SER A 122 3.37 -0.89 -0.39
N HIS A 123 2.10 -0.80 -0.77
CA HIS A 123 0.99 -0.72 0.19
C HIS A 123 1.02 -1.92 1.13
N GLY A 124 1.18 -3.12 0.58
CA GLY A 124 1.29 -4.37 1.31
C GLY A 124 0.28 -5.40 0.86
N GLY A 125 0.33 -6.56 1.51
CA GLY A 125 -0.40 -7.72 1.05
C GLY A 125 0.35 -8.47 -0.07
N GLY A 126 -0.01 -9.73 -0.25
CA GLY A 126 0.54 -10.61 -1.27
C GLY A 126 -0.52 -11.55 -1.78
N SER A 127 -0.12 -12.72 -2.28
CA SER A 127 -1.06 -13.69 -2.85
C SER A 127 -1.84 -14.47 -1.79
N ILE A 128 -1.21 -14.72 -0.64
CA ILE A 128 -1.80 -15.53 0.45
C ILE A 128 -2.58 -14.65 1.40
N SER A 129 -2.05 -13.49 1.75
CA SER A 129 -2.76 -12.46 2.50
C SER A 129 -2.84 -11.19 1.67
N TYR A 130 -4.03 -10.78 1.32
CA TYR A 130 -4.24 -9.55 0.54
C TYR A 130 -4.22 -8.29 1.40
N SER A 131 -4.19 -8.44 2.72
CA SER A 131 -4.25 -7.28 3.61
C SER A 131 -2.89 -6.60 3.77
N PRO A 132 -2.79 -5.30 3.45
CA PRO A 132 -1.63 -4.48 3.79
C PRO A 132 -1.34 -4.38 5.28
N THR A 133 -2.28 -4.72 6.14
CA THR A 133 -2.09 -4.73 7.60
C THR A 133 -1.48 -6.01 8.13
N ASP A 134 -1.36 -7.03 7.30
CA ASP A 134 -0.59 -8.24 7.62
C ASP A 134 0.90 -7.95 7.39
N TRP A 135 1.63 -7.74 8.47
CA TRP A 135 3.00 -7.23 8.45
C TRP A 135 3.99 -8.14 7.73
N ASP A 136 3.78 -9.44 7.77
CA ASP A 136 4.63 -10.39 7.03
C ASP A 136 4.61 -10.12 5.52
N PHE A 137 3.55 -9.50 5.03
CA PHE A 137 3.33 -9.15 3.64
C PHE A 137 3.68 -7.70 3.29
N SER A 138 4.37 -6.99 4.18
CA SER A 138 4.85 -5.63 3.94
C SER A 138 6.38 -5.57 4.05
N TYR A 139 7.07 -5.12 3.00
CA TYR A 139 8.52 -4.96 3.11
C TYR A 139 8.93 -3.88 4.11
N ALA A 140 8.03 -2.92 4.39
CA ALA A 140 8.27 -1.88 5.38
C ALA A 140 8.55 -2.46 6.78
N SER A 141 7.91 -3.58 7.13
CA SER A 141 8.08 -4.22 8.44
C SER A 141 9.48 -4.83 8.65
N TYR A 142 10.22 -5.07 7.56
CA TYR A 142 11.57 -5.63 7.60
C TYR A 142 12.68 -4.59 7.42
N LEU A 143 12.33 -3.32 7.23
CA LEU A 143 13.31 -2.25 7.09
C LEU A 143 13.95 -1.90 8.44
N MET A 144 15.24 -1.56 8.41
CA MET A 144 16.04 -1.24 9.60
C MET A 144 15.93 0.23 10.02
N PHE A 145 15.01 0.98 9.43
CA PHE A 145 14.74 2.38 9.74
C PHE A 145 13.23 2.64 9.67
N PRO A 146 12.73 3.65 10.41
CA PRO A 146 11.30 3.94 10.42
C PRO A 146 10.84 4.54 9.10
N THR A 147 9.64 4.17 8.67
CA THR A 147 9.00 4.68 7.46
C THR A 147 7.54 5.01 7.70
N ILE A 148 6.98 5.86 6.85
CA ILE A 148 5.54 6.06 6.69
C ILE A 148 5.09 5.49 5.36
N ASN A 149 3.97 4.77 5.34
CA ASN A 149 3.48 4.11 4.13
C ASN A 149 2.38 4.95 3.47
N LEU A 150 2.75 5.66 2.40
CA LEU A 150 1.88 6.53 1.63
C LEU A 150 1.43 5.88 0.31
N ALA A 151 1.65 4.57 0.16
CA ALA A 151 1.26 3.83 -1.04
C ALA A 151 -0.25 3.56 -1.08
N GLN A 152 -0.77 3.38 -2.28
CA GLN A 152 -2.17 3.02 -2.51
C GLN A 152 -2.29 1.88 -3.51
N SER A 153 -2.95 0.80 -3.09
CA SER A 153 -3.23 -0.34 -3.97
C SER A 153 -4.00 0.09 -5.22
N GLY A 154 -3.62 -0.46 -6.36
CA GLY A 154 -4.25 -0.19 -7.64
C GLY A 154 -3.68 1.00 -8.41
N ASP A 155 -2.76 1.76 -7.83
CA ASP A 155 -2.22 2.94 -8.50
C ASP A 155 -1.47 2.60 -9.79
N THR A 156 -1.77 3.37 -10.83
CA THR A 156 -0.89 3.55 -11.99
C THR A 156 0.11 4.67 -11.72
N SER A 157 1.13 4.80 -12.57
CA SER A 157 2.08 5.91 -12.43
C SER A 157 1.41 7.28 -12.57
N ALA A 158 0.42 7.40 -13.46
CA ALA A 158 -0.35 8.63 -13.63
C ALA A 158 -1.16 8.98 -12.37
N MET A 159 -1.79 8.01 -11.72
CA MET A 159 -2.50 8.20 -10.45
C MET A 159 -1.54 8.66 -9.34
N GLY A 160 -0.34 8.10 -9.30
CA GLY A 160 0.70 8.52 -8.35
C GLY A 160 1.08 9.99 -8.53
N VAL A 161 1.29 10.44 -9.75
CA VAL A 161 1.56 11.86 -10.07
C VAL A 161 0.41 12.75 -9.59
N GLU A 162 -0.83 12.35 -9.86
CA GLU A 162 -2.02 13.13 -9.51
C GLU A 162 -2.17 13.37 -8.01
N ARG A 163 -1.90 12.35 -7.18
CA ARG A 163 -2.09 12.43 -5.72
C ARG A 163 -0.87 12.85 -4.93
N PHE A 164 0.30 12.97 -5.54
CA PHE A 164 1.58 13.19 -4.85
C PHE A 164 1.59 14.43 -3.96
N ASP A 165 1.17 15.58 -4.48
CA ASP A 165 1.23 16.84 -3.74
C ASP A 165 0.33 16.79 -2.49
N ARG A 166 -0.88 16.26 -2.64
CA ARG A 166 -1.84 16.12 -1.55
C ARG A 166 -1.36 15.15 -0.47
N ASP A 167 -0.79 14.01 -0.88
CA ASP A 167 -0.54 12.87 -0.01
C ASP A 167 0.87 12.83 0.56
N VAL A 168 1.86 13.40 -0.13
CA VAL A 168 3.27 13.31 0.25
C VAL A 168 3.81 14.60 0.85
N LEU A 169 3.54 15.74 0.23
CA LEU A 169 4.14 17.01 0.62
C LEU A 169 3.84 17.44 2.08
N PRO A 170 2.65 17.16 2.63
CA PRO A 170 2.38 17.53 4.04
C PRO A 170 3.33 16.88 5.05
N PHE A 171 3.89 15.71 4.75
CA PHE A 171 4.80 15.00 5.63
C PHE A 171 6.24 15.53 5.57
N LYS A 172 6.61 16.27 4.52
CA LYS A 172 7.98 16.76 4.31
C LYS A 172 9.02 15.67 4.56
N PRO A 173 8.91 14.51 3.91
CA PRO A 173 9.83 13.40 4.13
C PRO A 173 11.25 13.79 3.71
N SER A 174 12.25 13.21 4.36
CA SER A 174 13.65 13.40 3.94
C SER A 174 13.97 12.64 2.65
N TYR A 175 13.40 11.43 2.54
CA TYR A 175 13.48 10.56 1.36
C TYR A 175 12.11 10.00 1.04
N VAL A 176 11.85 9.78 -0.26
CA VAL A 176 10.70 9.01 -0.72
C VAL A 176 11.23 7.82 -1.52
N ILE A 177 10.90 6.62 -1.05
CA ILE A 177 11.18 5.37 -1.78
C ILE A 177 10.00 5.15 -2.72
N ILE A 178 10.25 5.16 -4.04
CA ILE A 178 9.22 5.12 -5.07
C ILE A 178 9.28 3.81 -5.84
N LEU A 179 8.18 3.06 -5.83
CA LEU A 179 7.97 1.88 -6.67
C LEU A 179 6.57 1.97 -7.28
N ILE A 180 6.50 2.40 -8.53
CA ILE A 180 5.24 2.56 -9.26
C ILE A 180 5.46 2.32 -10.75
N GLY A 181 4.46 1.75 -11.43
CA GLY A 181 4.51 1.50 -12.85
C GLY A 181 4.07 0.10 -13.28
N SER A 182 4.08 -0.88 -12.38
CA SER A 182 3.66 -2.26 -12.72
C SER A 182 2.24 -2.33 -13.27
N ASN A 183 1.30 -1.62 -12.67
CA ASN A 183 -0.09 -1.59 -13.15
C ASN A 183 -0.23 -0.94 -14.52
N SER A 184 0.52 0.13 -14.78
CA SER A 184 0.55 0.81 -16.07
C SER A 184 1.11 -0.11 -17.15
N LEU A 185 2.27 -0.72 -16.90
CA LEU A 185 3.00 -1.50 -17.90
C LEU A 185 2.28 -2.81 -18.23
N ARG A 186 1.72 -3.51 -17.24
CA ARG A 186 0.94 -4.73 -17.51
C ARG A 186 -0.37 -4.47 -18.25
N ALA A 187 -0.89 -3.25 -18.16
CA ALA A 187 -2.07 -2.81 -18.91
C ALA A 187 -1.73 -2.28 -20.31
N GLY A 188 -0.46 -2.21 -20.68
CA GLY A 188 -0.04 -1.78 -22.01
C GLY A 188 0.21 -0.29 -22.15
N VAL A 189 0.29 0.46 -21.05
CA VAL A 189 0.73 1.86 -21.12
C VAL A 189 2.18 1.89 -21.61
N PRO A 190 2.51 2.75 -22.60
CA PRO A 190 3.87 2.83 -23.12
C PRO A 190 4.90 3.17 -22.06
N ALA A 191 6.06 2.52 -22.12
CA ALA A 191 7.16 2.75 -21.18
C ALA A 191 7.56 4.24 -21.09
N GLY A 192 7.54 4.95 -22.22
CA GLY A 192 7.84 6.39 -22.26
C GLY A 192 6.90 7.24 -21.42
N GLU A 193 5.62 6.87 -21.32
CA GLU A 193 4.66 7.57 -20.46
C GLU A 193 4.94 7.31 -18.98
N VAL A 194 5.27 6.07 -18.61
CA VAL A 194 5.66 5.72 -17.23
C VAL A 194 6.94 6.47 -16.85
N ILE A 195 7.94 6.51 -17.73
CA ILE A 195 9.18 7.25 -17.51
C ILE A 195 8.88 8.75 -17.30
N SER A 196 8.01 9.34 -18.12
CA SER A 196 7.57 10.72 -17.95
C SER A 196 6.95 10.96 -16.57
N ASP A 197 6.12 10.03 -16.08
CA ASP A 197 5.51 10.11 -14.76
C ASP A 197 6.57 10.04 -13.66
N LEU A 198 7.56 9.15 -13.79
CA LEU A 198 8.68 9.04 -12.84
C LEU A 198 9.52 10.31 -12.81
N GLN A 199 9.78 10.92 -13.99
CA GLN A 199 10.47 12.20 -14.08
C GLN A 199 9.70 13.31 -13.37
N THR A 200 8.39 13.35 -13.53
CA THR A 200 7.51 14.31 -12.84
C THR A 200 7.56 14.12 -11.33
N LEU A 201 7.50 12.88 -10.85
CA LEU A 201 7.64 12.58 -9.42
C LEU A 201 9.00 13.02 -8.87
N LYS A 202 10.08 12.79 -9.61
CA LYS A 202 11.42 13.27 -9.26
C LYS A 202 11.45 14.79 -9.13
N GLU A 203 10.93 15.50 -10.11
CA GLU A 203 10.89 16.98 -10.10
C GLU A 203 10.09 17.51 -8.92
N LYS A 204 8.94 16.92 -8.62
CA LYS A 204 8.13 17.27 -7.45
C LYS A 204 8.89 17.08 -6.13
N CYS A 205 9.62 15.99 -5.99
CA CYS A 205 10.47 15.74 -4.83
C CYS A 205 11.56 16.80 -4.70
N LEU A 206 12.36 16.98 -5.73
CA LEU A 206 13.54 17.87 -5.70
C LEU A 206 13.15 19.33 -5.49
N SER A 207 12.05 19.79 -6.08
CA SER A 207 11.56 21.16 -5.90
C SER A 207 11.10 21.47 -4.47
N HIS A 208 10.91 20.44 -3.63
CA HIS A 208 10.51 20.55 -2.22
C HIS A 208 11.60 20.05 -1.25
N GLY A 209 12.82 19.86 -1.73
CA GLY A 209 13.94 19.41 -0.89
C GLY A 209 13.83 17.95 -0.46
N ILE A 210 13.05 17.13 -1.16
CA ILE A 210 12.87 15.72 -0.90
C ILE A 210 13.76 14.92 -1.85
N LYS A 211 14.41 13.87 -1.35
CA LYS A 211 15.30 13.01 -2.14
C LYS A 211 14.55 11.74 -2.57
N PRO A 212 14.20 11.57 -3.86
CA PRO A 212 13.56 10.37 -4.34
C PRO A 212 14.58 9.24 -4.53
N VAL A 213 14.20 8.03 -4.11
CA VAL A 213 14.96 6.80 -4.35
C VAL A 213 14.05 5.82 -5.07
N PHE A 214 14.33 5.55 -6.34
CA PHE A 214 13.52 4.62 -7.12
C PHE A 214 13.91 3.18 -6.83
N LEU A 215 12.91 2.31 -6.77
CA LEU A 215 13.13 0.86 -6.81
C LEU A 215 12.88 0.37 -8.23
N THR A 216 13.69 -0.60 -8.68
CA THR A 216 13.47 -1.28 -9.95
C THR A 216 12.16 -2.05 -9.93
N ILE A 217 11.48 -2.09 -11.07
CA ILE A 217 10.17 -2.76 -11.20
C ILE A 217 10.40 -4.27 -11.29
N PRO A 218 9.76 -5.09 -10.43
CA PRO A 218 9.83 -6.54 -10.50
C PRO A 218 9.30 -7.11 -11.82
N PRO A 219 9.79 -8.29 -12.24
CA PRO A 219 9.20 -9.00 -13.35
C PRO A 219 7.77 -9.43 -13.03
N LEU A 220 7.03 -9.84 -14.06
CA LEU A 220 5.67 -10.38 -13.95
C LEU A 220 5.67 -11.87 -14.31
N ASN A 221 4.62 -12.57 -13.90
CA ASN A 221 4.29 -13.92 -14.38
C ASN A 221 2.86 -13.90 -14.95
N PRO A 222 2.72 -13.70 -16.26
CA PRO A 222 1.40 -13.52 -16.89
C PRO A 222 0.45 -14.72 -16.74
N GLU A 223 0.98 -15.94 -16.73
CA GLU A 223 0.16 -17.15 -16.53
C GLU A 223 -0.45 -17.18 -15.13
N ASN A 224 0.34 -16.86 -14.11
CA ASN A 224 -0.14 -16.80 -12.73
C ASN A 224 -1.11 -15.62 -12.52
N ILE A 225 -0.86 -14.47 -13.14
CA ILE A 225 -1.77 -13.32 -13.12
C ILE A 225 -3.13 -13.70 -13.73
N LYS A 226 -3.11 -14.38 -14.87
CA LYS A 226 -4.34 -14.85 -15.54
C LYS A 226 -5.12 -15.82 -14.66
N ALA A 227 -4.42 -16.77 -14.04
CA ALA A 227 -5.05 -17.74 -13.13
C ALA A 227 -5.65 -17.08 -11.89
N ALA A 228 -4.98 -16.08 -11.33
CA ALA A 228 -5.43 -15.41 -10.09
C ALA A 228 -6.52 -14.37 -10.30
N PHE A 229 -6.45 -13.59 -11.39
CA PHE A 229 -7.28 -12.39 -11.58
C PHE A 229 -8.15 -12.42 -12.84
N ASP A 230 -8.00 -13.44 -13.68
CA ASP A 230 -8.62 -13.49 -15.03
C ASP A 230 -8.32 -12.22 -15.87
N GLN A 231 -7.08 -11.74 -15.77
CA GLN A 231 -6.59 -10.57 -16.49
C GLN A 231 -5.43 -10.97 -17.41
N ASP A 232 -5.45 -10.43 -18.62
CA ASP A 232 -4.33 -10.56 -19.56
C ASP A 232 -3.27 -9.51 -19.26
N THR A 233 -2.01 -9.88 -19.49
CA THR A 233 -0.86 -8.97 -19.40
C THR A 233 -0.48 -8.53 -20.81
N ALA A 234 -0.11 -7.27 -20.98
CA ALA A 234 0.36 -6.75 -22.27
C ALA A 234 1.52 -7.59 -22.82
N ASP A 235 1.49 -7.88 -24.12
CA ASP A 235 2.48 -8.78 -24.77
C ASP A 235 3.91 -8.23 -24.69
N ASP A 236 4.07 -6.90 -24.66
CA ASP A 236 5.36 -6.21 -24.63
C ASP A 236 5.89 -5.94 -23.22
N TRP A 237 5.30 -6.53 -22.20
CA TRP A 237 5.62 -6.22 -20.80
C TRP A 237 7.11 -6.37 -20.46
N ARG A 238 7.81 -7.36 -21.02
CA ARG A 238 9.25 -7.56 -20.76
C ARG A 238 10.07 -6.38 -21.24
N GLY A 239 9.88 -5.97 -22.48
CA GLY A 239 10.58 -4.85 -23.08
C GLY A 239 10.21 -3.53 -22.41
N ALA A 240 8.94 -3.35 -22.06
CA ALA A 240 8.46 -2.15 -21.38
C ALA A 240 9.05 -2.01 -19.97
N ILE A 241 9.06 -3.08 -19.17
CA ILE A 241 9.72 -3.08 -17.84
C ILE A 241 11.22 -2.84 -17.98
N ALA A 242 11.89 -3.48 -18.95
CA ALA A 242 13.32 -3.26 -19.18
C ALA A 242 13.62 -1.81 -19.50
N GLU A 243 12.84 -1.17 -20.35
CA GLU A 243 13.01 0.25 -20.71
C GLU A 243 12.83 1.18 -19.52
N VAL A 244 11.82 0.94 -18.69
CA VAL A 244 11.63 1.73 -17.46
C VAL A 244 12.75 1.49 -16.46
N ASN A 245 13.19 0.25 -16.28
CA ASN A 245 14.30 -0.06 -15.38
C ASN A 245 15.63 0.52 -15.88
N ASP A 246 15.85 0.59 -17.19
CA ASP A 246 17.02 1.29 -17.76
C ASP A 246 17.02 2.78 -17.37
N TYR A 247 15.86 3.43 -17.42
CA TYR A 247 15.73 4.79 -16.91
C TYR A 247 15.99 4.87 -15.40
N ILE A 248 15.40 3.98 -14.61
CA ILE A 248 15.59 3.93 -13.15
C ILE A 248 17.08 3.77 -12.80
N ASP A 249 17.81 2.93 -13.54
CA ASP A 249 19.23 2.69 -13.34
C ASP A 249 20.10 3.96 -13.54
N THR A 250 19.60 4.95 -14.28
CA THR A 250 20.25 6.26 -14.42
C THR A 250 20.02 7.22 -13.26
N GLN A 251 19.15 6.87 -12.33
CA GLN A 251 18.77 7.69 -11.18
C GLN A 251 19.35 7.11 -9.89
N VAL A 252 19.23 7.85 -8.78
CA VAL A 252 19.47 7.26 -7.47
C VAL A 252 18.39 6.20 -7.25
N HIS A 253 18.82 4.95 -7.12
CA HIS A 253 17.92 3.81 -7.10
C HIS A 253 18.47 2.65 -6.27
N ILE A 254 17.61 1.68 -6.03
CA ILE A 254 17.97 0.38 -5.45
C ILE A 254 17.40 -0.71 -6.36
N ASP A 255 18.25 -1.59 -6.83
CA ASP A 255 17.82 -2.77 -7.58
C ASP A 255 17.34 -3.86 -6.63
N ILE A 256 16.02 -4.08 -6.61
CA ILE A 256 15.39 -5.10 -5.77
C ILE A 256 15.15 -6.43 -6.52
N THR A 257 15.47 -6.49 -7.81
CA THR A 257 15.08 -7.61 -8.68
C THR A 257 16.04 -8.82 -8.70
N PRO A 258 17.31 -8.74 -8.26
CA PRO A 258 18.18 -9.91 -8.29
C PRO A 258 17.57 -11.11 -7.60
N GLY A 259 17.48 -12.25 -8.32
CA GLY A 259 16.91 -13.48 -7.79
C GLY A 259 15.39 -13.61 -7.90
N MET A 260 14.69 -12.61 -8.45
CA MET A 260 13.22 -12.66 -8.58
C MET A 260 12.74 -13.40 -9.84
N ALA A 261 13.52 -13.40 -10.91
CA ALA A 261 13.12 -14.02 -12.17
C ALA A 261 13.55 -15.49 -12.29
N ASP A 262 12.70 -16.30 -12.92
CA ASP A 262 13.02 -17.66 -13.30
C ASP A 262 13.83 -17.69 -14.63
N SER A 263 14.06 -18.89 -15.18
CA SER A 263 14.81 -19.06 -16.43
C SER A 263 14.13 -18.44 -17.66
N ARG A 264 12.83 -18.13 -17.58
CA ARG A 264 12.06 -17.46 -18.63
C ARG A 264 12.01 -15.94 -18.45
N GLY A 265 12.64 -15.39 -17.40
CA GLY A 265 12.56 -13.98 -17.05
C GLY A 265 11.24 -13.58 -16.40
N GLU A 266 10.48 -14.54 -15.91
CA GLU A 266 9.20 -14.32 -15.24
C GLU A 266 9.34 -14.40 -13.71
N LEU A 267 8.48 -13.70 -13.00
CA LEU A 267 8.47 -13.69 -11.54
C LEU A 267 8.26 -15.10 -11.00
N LYS A 268 9.18 -15.55 -10.14
CA LYS A 268 9.13 -16.88 -9.55
C LYS A 268 7.86 -17.09 -8.75
N THR A 269 7.20 -18.23 -8.99
CA THR A 269 5.95 -18.60 -8.29
C THR A 269 6.12 -18.67 -6.77
N GLU A 270 7.27 -19.16 -6.28
CA GLU A 270 7.57 -19.24 -4.84
C GLU A 270 7.71 -17.87 -4.16
N LEU A 271 7.90 -16.80 -4.92
CA LEU A 271 7.97 -15.43 -4.40
C LEU A 271 6.65 -14.67 -4.52
N ALA A 272 5.80 -15.08 -5.48
CA ALA A 272 4.54 -14.40 -5.79
C ALA A 272 3.59 -15.39 -6.48
N LEU A 273 2.74 -16.04 -5.70
CA LEU A 273 1.84 -17.07 -6.21
C LEU A 273 0.88 -16.53 -7.28
N ASP A 274 0.44 -15.27 -7.18
CA ASP A 274 -0.44 -14.62 -8.17
C ASP A 274 0.31 -14.00 -9.36
N GLY A 275 1.63 -14.07 -9.36
CA GLY A 275 2.47 -13.57 -10.45
C GLY A 275 2.74 -12.06 -10.45
N LEU A 276 2.26 -11.33 -9.44
CA LEU A 276 2.36 -9.87 -9.34
C LEU A 276 2.76 -9.41 -7.93
N HIS A 277 2.02 -9.83 -6.91
CA HIS A 277 2.22 -9.41 -5.53
C HIS A 277 3.17 -10.37 -4.81
N LEU A 278 4.25 -9.82 -4.26
CA LEU A 278 5.25 -10.60 -3.56
C LEU A 278 4.73 -11.06 -2.19
N ASP A 279 4.87 -12.36 -1.94
CA ASP A 279 4.61 -12.99 -0.65
C ASP A 279 5.82 -12.76 0.30
N PRO A 280 5.78 -13.18 1.58
CA PRO A 280 6.83 -12.86 2.55
C PRO A 280 8.26 -13.12 2.08
N PRO A 281 8.61 -14.22 1.40
CA PRO A 281 9.98 -14.40 0.91
C PRO A 281 10.43 -13.29 -0.04
N GLY A 282 9.55 -12.85 -0.93
CA GLY A 282 9.84 -11.75 -1.87
C GLY A 282 9.90 -10.39 -1.16
N LYS A 283 9.02 -10.14 -0.20
CA LYS A 283 9.05 -8.90 0.61
C LYS A 283 10.35 -8.79 1.43
N LYS A 284 10.82 -9.90 1.98
CA LYS A 284 12.12 -9.96 2.67
C LYS A 284 13.29 -9.68 1.73
N MET A 285 13.24 -10.18 0.50
CA MET A 285 14.27 -9.88 -0.51
C MET A 285 14.29 -8.39 -0.84
N MET A 286 13.14 -7.75 -1.03
CA MET A 286 13.05 -6.32 -1.25
C MET A 286 13.66 -5.54 -0.09
N ALA A 287 13.26 -5.85 1.13
CA ALA A 287 13.77 -5.19 2.32
C ALA A 287 15.28 -5.38 2.51
N ALA A 288 15.81 -6.57 2.24
CA ALA A 288 17.24 -6.84 2.30
C ALA A 288 18.02 -5.96 1.31
N ALA A 289 17.56 -5.82 0.08
CA ALA A 289 18.16 -4.95 -0.91
C ALA A 289 18.17 -3.49 -0.45
N ILE A 290 17.06 -3.02 0.08
CA ILE A 290 16.92 -1.64 0.59
C ILE A 290 17.85 -1.43 1.79
N ASN A 291 17.81 -2.30 2.78
CA ASN A 291 18.66 -2.21 3.98
C ASN A 291 20.15 -2.21 3.62
N ASN A 292 20.57 -3.06 2.69
CA ASN A 292 21.96 -3.16 2.26
C ASN A 292 22.47 -1.91 1.54
N ALA A 293 21.59 -1.22 0.81
CA ALA A 293 21.95 -0.03 0.04
C ALA A 293 21.80 1.28 0.82
N TRP A 294 21.02 1.29 1.90
CA TRP A 294 20.52 2.52 2.51
C TRP A 294 21.63 3.44 3.04
N ALA A 295 22.63 2.90 3.73
CA ALA A 295 23.75 3.69 4.23
C ALA A 295 24.52 4.39 3.09
N SER A 296 24.72 3.72 1.96
CA SER A 296 25.36 4.31 0.77
C SER A 296 24.49 5.39 0.15
N ILE A 297 23.18 5.20 0.09
CA ILE A 297 22.23 6.20 -0.43
C ILE A 297 22.27 7.47 0.42
N THR A 298 22.20 7.36 1.74
CA THR A 298 22.17 8.51 2.64
C THR A 298 23.52 9.23 2.71
N ALA A 299 24.60 8.59 2.32
CA ALA A 299 25.93 9.19 2.24
C ALA A 299 26.19 9.93 0.92
N LEU A 300 25.31 9.83 -0.08
CA LEU A 300 25.48 10.51 -1.36
C LEU A 300 25.40 12.03 -1.20
N PRO A 301 26.21 12.79 -1.97
CA PRO A 301 26.05 14.25 -2.01
C PRO A 301 24.76 14.64 -2.72
N ASP A 302 24.24 15.83 -2.43
CA ASP A 302 23.00 16.33 -3.05
C ASP A 302 23.08 16.34 -4.58
N SER A 303 24.26 16.56 -5.14
CA SER A 303 24.51 16.52 -6.60
C SER A 303 24.21 15.17 -7.25
N ALA A 304 24.12 14.09 -6.47
CA ALA A 304 23.77 12.76 -7.02
C ALA A 304 22.33 12.73 -7.59
N TRP A 305 21.50 13.66 -7.20
CA TRP A 305 20.12 13.77 -7.67
C TRP A 305 19.92 14.78 -8.81
N GLU A 306 20.95 15.49 -9.23
CA GLU A 306 20.92 16.51 -10.31
C GLU A 306 20.88 15.92 -11.73
#